data_0d8c2c70c2dc4d40d1ce28ae122d56e7
#
_entry.id   0d8c2c70c2dc4d40d1ce28ae122d56e7
#
_cell.length_a   1.000
_cell.length_b   1.000
_cell.length_c   1.000
_cell.angle_alpha   90.00
_cell.angle_beta   90.00
_cell.angle_gamma   90.00
#
_symmetry.space_group_name_H-M   'P 1'
#
loop_
_entity.id
_entity.type
_entity.pdbx_description
1 polymer ?
#
loop_
_entity_poly.entity_id
_entity_poly.type
_entity_poly.pdbx_seq_one_letter_code
_entity_poly.pdbx_strand_id
1 'polypeptide(L)'
;YDIAIPITKPRLIHDIRKISELRVEKLDPIFEQEDLEEVYRVKLKMEFATTETEVHQEDIAAGEPPSSQTLLGSITNKVIDRAKLPNRFAELYPLVRGYVALRCFGSEVDLESERLRSHLTRIEIQEGIAKYLARKIGELTIDRRSIEFERSDYKLSDTKPFSWRRNLPPLTANRTIFNYVATYNDFERSFAEFLDKASDVKRFAALGTTEQGESGTQFRVDYLKPSGAIGFYHPDWVLVQKIATGEVNWIVETKGRVWEDTKNKDQAIDLWCRQISEKTGEQWRYLRVNQVDFIGVSWKAFEELLAREKSGLQ
;
A
#
# COMPACT_ATOMS: atom_id res chain seq x y z
N TYR A 1 -29.68 12.02 -8.19
CA TYR A 1 -28.32 11.57 -8.62
C TYR A 1 -27.64 10.64 -7.60
N ASP A 2 -28.39 10.13 -6.63
CA ASP A 2 -27.84 9.23 -5.62
C ASP A 2 -27.36 7.91 -6.22
N ILE A 3 -26.29 7.34 -5.66
CA ILE A 3 -25.72 6.06 -6.07
C ILE A 3 -25.65 5.16 -4.82
N ALA A 4 -26.20 3.96 -4.93
CA ALA A 4 -26.02 2.93 -3.92
C ALA A 4 -24.74 2.12 -4.24
N ILE A 5 -23.88 1.93 -3.24
CA ILE A 5 -22.66 1.12 -3.37
C ILE A 5 -22.69 0.06 -2.27
N PRO A 6 -22.61 -1.24 -2.59
CA PRO A 6 -22.49 -2.26 -1.57
C PRO A 6 -21.18 -2.12 -0.77
N ILE A 7 -21.29 -1.99 0.54
CA ILE A 7 -20.14 -2.02 1.44
C ILE A 7 -19.92 -3.47 1.87
N THR A 8 -18.71 -3.95 1.68
CA THR A 8 -18.35 -5.34 1.99
C THR A 8 -17.44 -5.41 3.21
N LYS A 9 -17.58 -6.50 3.97
CA LYS A 9 -16.59 -6.83 5.00
C LYS A 9 -15.23 -7.12 4.36
N PRO A 10 -14.13 -6.87 5.06
CA PRO A 10 -12.80 -7.24 4.58
C PRO A 10 -12.74 -8.73 4.25
N ARG A 11 -12.18 -9.07 3.07
CA ARG A 11 -12.04 -10.46 2.60
C ARG A 11 -10.71 -11.07 3.00
N LEU A 12 -9.69 -10.23 3.17
CA LEU A 12 -8.36 -10.65 3.58
C LEU A 12 -8.26 -10.56 5.10
N ILE A 13 -7.91 -11.67 5.71
CA ILE A 13 -7.70 -11.74 7.16
C ILE A 13 -6.42 -12.49 7.45
N HIS A 14 -5.76 -12.13 8.56
CA HIS A 14 -4.64 -12.92 9.07
C HIS A 14 -5.14 -14.08 9.95
N ASP A 15 -4.91 -15.32 9.55
CA ASP A 15 -4.96 -16.46 10.46
C ASP A 15 -3.60 -16.57 11.17
N ILE A 16 -3.50 -15.89 12.30
CA ILE A 16 -2.29 -15.77 13.11
C ILE A 16 -1.77 -17.14 13.59
N ARG A 17 -2.62 -18.15 13.72
CA ARG A 17 -2.22 -19.50 14.13
C ARG A 17 -1.20 -20.10 13.17
N LYS A 18 -1.27 -19.73 11.89
CA LYS A 18 -0.34 -20.21 10.86
C LYS A 18 1.08 -19.67 11.00
N ILE A 19 1.33 -18.63 11.80
CA ILE A 19 2.70 -18.13 12.04
C ILE A 19 3.59 -19.26 12.59
N SER A 20 3.04 -20.14 13.45
CA SER A 20 3.78 -21.28 13.99
C SER A 20 4.17 -22.34 12.95
N GLU A 21 3.58 -22.29 11.75
CA GLU A 21 3.90 -23.18 10.63
C GLU A 21 5.08 -22.67 9.79
N LEU A 22 5.48 -21.40 9.96
CA LEU A 22 6.59 -20.82 9.22
C LEU A 22 7.90 -21.44 9.69
N ARG A 23 8.57 -22.16 8.80
CA ARG A 23 9.83 -22.85 9.06
C ARG A 23 10.98 -22.04 8.49
N VAL A 24 11.90 -21.63 9.36
CA VAL A 24 13.09 -20.84 8.99
C VAL A 24 13.89 -21.54 7.88
N GLU A 25 14.00 -22.86 7.94
CA GLU A 25 14.77 -23.68 7.00
C GLU A 25 14.23 -23.63 5.56
N LYS A 26 12.96 -23.26 5.41
CA LYS A 26 12.29 -23.11 4.10
C LYS A 26 12.36 -21.70 3.53
N LEU A 27 12.93 -20.76 4.27
CA LEU A 27 13.09 -19.39 3.81
C LEU A 27 14.34 -19.26 2.94
N ASP A 28 14.22 -18.44 1.88
CA ASP A 28 15.33 -18.18 0.99
C ASP A 28 16.28 -17.13 1.59
N PRO A 29 17.59 -17.20 1.30
CA PRO A 29 18.50 -16.11 1.63
C PRO A 29 18.15 -14.85 0.80
N ILE A 30 18.47 -13.69 1.35
CA ILE A 30 18.28 -12.40 0.66
C ILE A 30 19.58 -11.61 0.54
N PHE A 31 20.62 -12.09 1.20
CA PHE A 31 21.99 -11.59 1.10
C PHE A 31 22.93 -12.76 0.94
N GLU A 32 24.13 -12.49 0.47
CA GLU A 32 25.22 -13.45 0.41
C GLU A 32 26.19 -13.20 1.59
N GLN A 33 26.98 -14.21 1.95
CA GLN A 33 27.91 -14.06 3.07
C GLN A 33 29.01 -13.02 2.74
N GLU A 34 29.33 -12.89 1.48
CA GLU A 34 30.25 -11.90 0.93
C GLU A 34 29.76 -10.45 1.08
N ASP A 35 28.44 -10.25 1.23
CA ASP A 35 27.83 -8.93 1.50
C ASP A 35 28.18 -8.42 2.91
N LEU A 36 28.64 -9.30 3.81
CA LEU A 36 29.15 -8.93 5.12
C LEU A 36 30.53 -8.29 4.97
N GLU A 37 30.54 -6.98 4.77
CA GLU A 37 31.76 -6.19 4.64
C GLU A 37 32.65 -6.27 5.87
N GLU A 38 33.96 -6.22 5.68
CA GLU A 38 34.88 -6.08 6.81
C GLU A 38 34.72 -4.71 7.46
N VAL A 39 34.69 -4.70 8.79
CA VAL A 39 34.53 -3.48 9.56
C VAL A 39 35.89 -2.83 9.76
N TYR A 40 36.14 -1.75 9.02
CA TYR A 40 37.27 -0.89 9.23
C TYR A 40 36.91 0.22 10.19
N ARG A 41 37.52 0.26 11.35
CA ARG A 41 37.35 1.35 12.30
C ARG A 41 38.29 2.51 11.93
N VAL A 42 37.71 3.62 11.49
CA VAL A 42 38.45 4.86 11.32
C VAL A 42 38.52 5.53 12.68
N LYS A 43 39.72 5.62 13.24
CA LYS A 43 39.97 6.32 14.49
C LYS A 43 40.42 7.78 14.21
N LEU A 44 39.87 8.72 14.95
CA LEU A 44 40.32 10.09 14.91
C LEU A 44 41.64 10.20 15.69
N LYS A 45 42.72 10.57 15.01
CA LYS A 45 43.95 10.94 15.69
C LYS A 45 43.83 12.37 16.16
N MET A 46 43.74 12.58 17.48
CA MET A 46 43.87 13.90 18.06
C MET A 46 45.32 14.10 18.51
N GLU A 47 46.03 15.03 17.90
CA GLU A 47 47.32 15.51 18.36
C GLU A 47 47.10 16.70 19.27
N PHE A 48 47.41 16.53 20.56
CA PHE A 48 47.45 17.66 21.49
C PHE A 48 48.91 18.16 21.56
N ALA A 49 49.14 19.37 21.08
CA ALA A 49 50.42 20.07 21.33
C ALA A 49 50.40 20.59 22.76
N THR A 50 51.11 19.91 23.66
CA THR A 50 51.48 20.48 24.95
C THR A 50 52.75 21.28 24.81
N THR A 51 52.90 22.31 25.63
CA THR A 51 54.03 23.28 25.62
C THR A 51 55.39 22.66 25.95
N GLU A 52 55.45 21.38 26.24
CA GLU A 52 56.67 20.56 26.39
C GLU A 52 56.57 19.34 25.49
N THR A 53 57.23 19.39 24.40
CA THR A 53 57.68 18.41 23.37
C THR A 53 57.15 16.94 23.39
N GLU A 54 56.06 16.61 24.04
CA GLU A 54 55.45 15.27 23.97
C GLU A 54 54.06 15.34 23.29
N VAL A 55 53.95 14.71 22.10
CA VAL A 55 52.71 14.54 21.38
C VAL A 55 52.01 13.31 21.98
N HIS A 56 50.95 13.53 22.74
CA HIS A 56 50.04 12.43 23.12
C HIS A 56 49.03 12.20 22.02
N GLN A 57 49.05 10.97 21.45
CA GLN A 57 48.01 10.49 20.54
C GLN A 57 46.95 9.72 21.33
N GLU A 58 45.76 10.28 21.49
CA GLU A 58 44.62 9.50 21.97
C GLU A 58 43.76 8.99 20.79
N ASP A 59 43.60 7.69 20.75
CA ASP A 59 42.67 7.02 19.81
C ASP A 59 41.25 7.10 20.37
N ILE A 60 40.38 7.92 19.78
CA ILE A 60 38.95 7.88 20.06
C ILE A 60 38.37 6.66 19.35
N ALA A 61 38.03 5.61 20.08
CA ALA A 61 37.39 4.45 19.54
C ALA A 61 36.00 4.81 19.01
N ALA A 62 35.69 4.44 17.78
CA ALA A 62 34.31 4.43 17.31
C ALA A 62 33.51 3.50 18.24
N GLY A 63 32.31 3.93 18.66
CA GLY A 63 31.45 3.14 19.55
C GLY A 63 31.21 1.74 18.99
N GLU A 64 31.12 0.77 19.88
CA GLU A 64 30.73 -0.59 19.48
C GLU A 64 29.31 -0.58 18.88
N PRO A 65 29.03 -1.45 17.89
CA PRO A 65 27.68 -1.59 17.38
C PRO A 65 26.74 -2.09 18.50
N PRO A 66 25.45 -1.73 18.46
CA PRO A 66 24.48 -2.23 19.42
C PRO A 66 24.50 -3.76 19.54
N SER A 67 23.98 -4.28 20.65
CA SER A 67 23.89 -5.75 20.85
C SER A 67 23.02 -6.39 19.76
N SER A 68 23.29 -7.65 19.45
CA SER A 68 22.47 -8.47 18.55
C SER A 68 21.00 -8.45 18.95
N GLN A 69 20.70 -8.51 20.25
CA GLN A 69 19.34 -8.45 20.77
C GLN A 69 18.65 -7.14 20.43
N THR A 70 19.33 -6.01 20.57
CA THR A 70 18.77 -4.68 20.21
C THR A 70 18.47 -4.59 18.73
N LEU A 71 19.41 -5.04 17.88
CA LEU A 71 19.27 -4.98 16.42
C LEU A 71 18.14 -5.91 15.93
N LEU A 72 18.10 -7.14 16.39
CA LEU A 72 17.05 -8.10 16.07
C LEU A 72 15.69 -7.66 16.60
N GLY A 73 15.65 -7.01 17.76
CA GLY A 73 14.44 -6.39 18.30
C GLY A 73 13.91 -5.26 17.38
N SER A 74 14.80 -4.41 16.89
CA SER A 74 14.46 -3.37 15.90
C SER A 74 13.88 -3.97 14.61
N ILE A 75 14.55 -4.99 14.05
CA ILE A 75 14.08 -5.71 12.86
C ILE A 75 12.70 -6.34 13.11
N THR A 76 12.51 -6.98 14.28
CA THR A 76 11.23 -7.59 14.65
C THR A 76 10.10 -6.57 14.68
N ASN A 77 10.32 -5.39 15.26
CA ASN A 77 9.33 -4.32 15.25
C ASN A 77 9.00 -3.85 13.82
N LYS A 78 9.99 -3.72 12.95
CA LYS A 78 9.78 -3.41 11.55
C LYS A 78 8.96 -4.49 10.81
N VAL A 79 9.17 -5.78 11.11
CA VAL A 79 8.36 -6.88 10.59
C VAL A 79 6.91 -6.75 11.06
N ILE A 80 6.69 -6.50 12.36
CA ILE A 80 5.36 -6.30 12.96
C ILE A 80 4.62 -5.15 12.27
N ASP A 81 5.29 -4.01 12.11
CA ASP A 81 4.71 -2.82 11.50
C ASP A 81 4.34 -3.05 10.03
N ARG A 82 5.20 -3.74 9.28
CA ARG A 82 4.97 -4.03 7.86
C ARG A 82 3.88 -5.07 7.64
N ALA A 83 3.88 -6.14 8.45
CA ALA A 83 2.86 -7.19 8.39
C ALA A 83 1.53 -6.78 9.03
N LYS A 84 1.50 -5.64 9.76
CA LYS A 84 0.32 -5.17 10.51
C LYS A 84 -0.17 -6.18 11.55
N LEU A 85 0.76 -6.77 12.30
CA LEU A 85 0.53 -7.79 13.33
C LEU A 85 0.88 -7.24 14.72
N PRO A 86 0.13 -6.29 15.28
CA PRO A 86 0.43 -5.70 16.58
C PRO A 86 0.43 -6.77 17.70
N ASN A 87 1.26 -6.55 18.72
CA ASN A 87 1.35 -7.42 19.91
C ASN A 87 1.86 -8.85 19.64
N ARG A 88 2.67 -9.06 18.56
CA ARG A 88 3.22 -10.37 18.18
C ARG A 88 4.74 -10.47 18.33
N PHE A 89 5.35 -9.60 19.12
CA PHE A 89 6.80 -9.57 19.28
C PHE A 89 7.36 -10.92 19.78
N ALA A 90 6.74 -11.50 20.81
CA ALA A 90 7.20 -12.76 21.41
C ALA A 90 7.17 -13.95 20.44
N GLU A 91 6.23 -13.96 19.49
CA GLU A 91 6.11 -15.00 18.47
C GLU A 91 7.08 -14.76 17.31
N LEU A 92 7.30 -13.50 16.92
CA LEU A 92 8.08 -13.15 15.73
C LEU A 92 9.58 -13.00 16.02
N TYR A 93 9.97 -12.61 17.23
CA TYR A 93 11.38 -12.44 17.57
C TYR A 93 12.22 -13.74 17.39
N PRO A 94 11.77 -14.92 17.85
CA PRO A 94 12.50 -16.17 17.61
C PRO A 94 12.62 -16.49 16.12
N LEU A 95 11.60 -16.20 15.32
CA LEU A 95 11.61 -16.38 13.87
C LEU A 95 12.64 -15.47 13.19
N VAL A 96 12.62 -14.17 13.52
CA VAL A 96 13.58 -13.18 12.99
C VAL A 96 15.00 -13.57 13.38
N ARG A 97 15.23 -13.91 14.64
CA ARG A 97 16.53 -14.35 15.16
C ARG A 97 17.03 -15.60 14.42
N GLY A 98 16.16 -16.61 14.29
CA GLY A 98 16.49 -17.86 13.59
C GLY A 98 16.79 -17.62 12.11
N TYR A 99 16.00 -16.78 11.45
CA TYR A 99 16.22 -16.44 10.03
C TYR A 99 17.56 -15.74 9.82
N VAL A 100 17.87 -14.72 10.62
CA VAL A 100 19.15 -14.00 10.51
C VAL A 100 20.33 -14.93 10.79
N ALA A 101 20.23 -15.79 11.84
CA ALA A 101 21.31 -16.69 12.21
C ALA A 101 21.58 -17.78 11.16
N LEU A 102 20.54 -18.34 10.54
CA LEU A 102 20.65 -19.59 9.80
C LEU A 102 20.49 -19.47 8.28
N ARG A 103 19.80 -18.41 7.79
CA ARG A 103 19.37 -18.39 6.37
C ARG A 103 19.62 -17.08 5.65
N CYS A 104 19.52 -15.95 6.35
CA CYS A 104 19.48 -14.61 5.74
C CYS A 104 20.67 -14.34 4.80
N PHE A 105 21.85 -14.88 5.14
CA PHE A 105 23.11 -14.70 4.41
C PHE A 105 23.56 -15.97 3.65
N GLY A 106 22.65 -16.86 3.33
CA GLY A 106 22.95 -18.10 2.61
C GLY A 106 23.62 -19.20 3.46
N SER A 107 24.15 -18.85 4.64
CA SER A 107 24.83 -19.74 5.58
C SER A 107 24.55 -19.34 7.03
N GLU A 108 24.94 -20.17 7.96
CA GLU A 108 24.88 -19.83 9.38
C GLU A 108 25.91 -18.75 9.72
N VAL A 109 25.48 -17.75 10.52
CA VAL A 109 26.31 -16.64 10.98
C VAL A 109 26.27 -16.50 12.50
N ASP A 110 27.40 -16.11 13.09
CA ASP A 110 27.46 -15.78 14.50
C ASP A 110 26.81 -14.42 14.78
N LEU A 111 25.71 -14.43 15.54
CA LEU A 111 24.95 -13.25 15.90
C LEU A 111 25.73 -12.26 16.77
N GLU A 112 26.74 -12.74 17.52
CA GLU A 112 27.56 -11.88 18.37
C GLU A 112 28.77 -11.31 17.63
N SER A 113 29.02 -11.75 16.40
CA SER A 113 30.07 -11.22 15.56
C SER A 113 29.88 -9.70 15.37
N GLU A 114 30.94 -8.94 15.63
CA GLU A 114 30.95 -7.50 15.42
C GLU A 114 30.67 -7.15 13.95
N ARG A 115 31.22 -7.93 13.03
CA ARG A 115 30.99 -7.78 11.57
C ARG A 115 29.51 -7.83 11.25
N LEU A 116 28.79 -8.83 11.75
CA LEU A 116 27.35 -8.95 11.53
C LEU A 116 26.58 -7.80 12.21
N ARG A 117 26.90 -7.50 13.48
CA ARG A 117 26.22 -6.43 14.22
C ARG A 117 26.38 -5.09 13.52
N SER A 118 27.57 -4.75 13.04
CA SER A 118 27.82 -3.54 12.25
C SER A 118 27.01 -3.52 10.95
N HIS A 119 26.92 -4.65 10.26
CA HIS A 119 26.13 -4.78 9.05
C HIS A 119 24.62 -4.55 9.33
N LEU A 120 24.11 -5.13 10.42
CA LEU A 120 22.71 -4.98 10.83
C LEU A 120 22.35 -3.58 11.36
N THR A 121 23.31 -2.64 11.58
CA THR A 121 22.99 -1.26 11.89
C THR A 121 22.46 -0.50 10.67
N ARG A 122 22.72 -0.98 9.47
CA ARG A 122 22.32 -0.31 8.23
C ARG A 122 20.81 -0.44 8.03
N ILE A 123 20.15 0.70 7.81
CA ILE A 123 18.69 0.78 7.68
C ILE A 123 18.20 -0.07 6.51
N GLU A 124 18.88 -0.03 5.37
CA GLU A 124 18.53 -0.78 4.17
C GLU A 124 18.56 -2.30 4.39
N ILE A 125 19.48 -2.80 5.21
CA ILE A 125 19.57 -4.22 5.57
C ILE A 125 18.40 -4.63 6.46
N GLN A 126 18.13 -3.85 7.52
CA GLN A 126 16.97 -4.08 8.38
C GLN A 126 15.66 -4.06 7.60
N GLU A 127 15.51 -3.08 6.70
CA GLU A 127 14.32 -2.94 5.85
C GLU A 127 14.19 -4.08 4.85
N GLY A 128 15.28 -4.56 4.26
CA GLY A 128 15.31 -5.72 3.38
C GLY A 128 14.81 -6.98 4.10
N ILE A 129 15.35 -7.25 5.29
CA ILE A 129 14.93 -8.39 6.13
C ILE A 129 13.46 -8.26 6.51
N ALA A 130 13.04 -7.08 6.96
CA ALA A 130 11.67 -6.85 7.39
C ALA A 130 10.67 -6.97 6.22
N LYS A 131 11.00 -6.45 5.05
CA LYS A 131 10.19 -6.58 3.84
C LYS A 131 10.01 -8.04 3.43
N TYR A 132 11.10 -8.80 3.42
CA TYR A 132 11.08 -10.21 3.05
C TYR A 132 10.23 -11.05 4.02
N LEU A 133 10.48 -10.94 5.32
CA LEU A 133 9.76 -11.72 6.33
C LEU A 133 8.28 -11.33 6.41
N ALA A 134 7.94 -10.05 6.34
CA ALA A 134 6.55 -9.60 6.31
C ALA A 134 5.80 -10.18 5.11
N ARG A 135 6.44 -10.22 3.93
CA ARG A 135 5.85 -10.86 2.74
C ARG A 135 5.62 -12.35 2.97
N LYS A 136 6.61 -13.11 3.47
CA LYS A 136 6.48 -14.55 3.72
C LYS A 136 5.42 -14.87 4.79
N ILE A 137 5.33 -14.04 5.84
CA ILE A 137 4.26 -14.14 6.84
C ILE A 137 2.90 -13.90 6.18
N GLY A 138 2.77 -12.86 5.34
CA GLY A 138 1.54 -12.56 4.63
C GLY A 138 1.11 -13.69 3.69
N GLU A 139 2.04 -14.22 2.89
CA GLU A 139 1.79 -15.36 1.99
C GLU A 139 1.21 -16.59 2.74
N LEU A 140 1.69 -16.82 3.96
CA LEU A 140 1.26 -17.96 4.77
C LEU A 140 -0.02 -17.70 5.57
N THR A 141 -0.16 -16.52 6.16
CA THR A 141 -1.19 -16.24 7.16
C THR A 141 -2.45 -15.64 6.58
N ILE A 142 -2.41 -15.04 5.36
CA ILE A 142 -3.57 -14.39 4.78
C ILE A 142 -4.53 -15.42 4.20
N ASP A 143 -5.70 -15.50 4.81
CA ASP A 143 -6.85 -16.22 4.28
C ASP A 143 -7.75 -15.28 3.48
N ARG A 144 -8.34 -15.81 2.39
CA ARG A 144 -9.32 -15.12 1.55
C ARG A 144 -10.70 -15.65 1.86
N ARG A 145 -11.56 -14.79 2.37
CA ARG A 145 -12.98 -15.10 2.61
C ARG A 145 -13.84 -14.79 1.39
N SER A 146 -14.99 -15.45 1.32
CA SER A 146 -16.04 -15.08 0.37
C SER A 146 -16.53 -13.67 0.66
N ILE A 147 -17.05 -12.99 -0.37
CA ILE A 147 -17.60 -11.66 -0.21
C ILE A 147 -18.86 -11.69 0.65
N GLU A 148 -18.91 -10.88 1.69
CA GLU A 148 -20.05 -10.66 2.56
C GLU A 148 -20.38 -9.17 2.63
N PHE A 149 -21.68 -8.85 2.63
CA PHE A 149 -22.08 -7.46 2.81
C PHE A 149 -21.96 -7.05 4.29
N GLU A 150 -21.40 -5.88 4.50
CA GLU A 150 -21.57 -5.11 5.73
C GLU A 150 -22.85 -4.26 5.62
N ARG A 151 -23.02 -3.59 4.47
CA ARG A 151 -24.24 -2.87 4.08
C ARG A 151 -24.47 -3.11 2.57
N SER A 152 -25.62 -3.69 2.22
CA SER A 152 -25.95 -3.98 0.82
C SER A 152 -26.46 -2.77 0.05
N ASP A 153 -26.93 -1.75 0.73
CA ASP A 153 -27.69 -0.62 0.22
C ASP A 153 -27.18 0.76 0.69
N TYR A 154 -25.85 0.86 0.97
CA TYR A 154 -25.26 2.14 1.36
C TYR A 154 -25.42 3.16 0.23
N LYS A 155 -26.14 4.23 0.51
CA LYS A 155 -26.34 5.34 -0.42
C LYS A 155 -25.32 6.43 -0.17
N LEU A 156 -24.81 7.06 -1.23
CA LEU A 156 -23.88 8.17 -1.07
C LEU A 156 -24.51 9.38 -0.34
N SER A 157 -25.83 9.51 -0.38
CA SER A 157 -26.57 10.50 0.43
C SER A 157 -26.46 10.24 1.96
N ASP A 158 -26.08 9.04 2.38
CA ASP A 158 -25.81 8.72 3.81
C ASP A 158 -24.46 9.24 4.28
N THR A 159 -23.62 9.77 3.36
CA THR A 159 -22.30 10.30 3.71
C THR A 159 -22.44 11.52 4.60
N LYS A 160 -21.80 11.50 5.77
CA LYS A 160 -21.75 12.64 6.67
C LYS A 160 -21.01 13.81 6.03
N PRO A 161 -21.42 15.07 6.27
CA PRO A 161 -20.66 16.23 5.82
C PRO A 161 -19.21 16.18 6.28
N PHE A 162 -18.28 16.55 5.41
CA PHE A 162 -16.87 16.59 5.72
C PHE A 162 -16.21 17.87 5.20
N SER A 163 -15.11 18.27 5.82
CA SER A 163 -14.33 19.44 5.42
C SER A 163 -13.38 19.08 4.30
N TRP A 164 -13.37 19.91 3.27
CA TRP A 164 -12.45 19.81 2.14
C TRP A 164 -11.51 21.03 2.12
N ARG A 165 -10.21 20.81 2.23
CA ARG A 165 -9.21 21.88 2.23
C ARG A 165 -8.16 21.61 1.16
N ARG A 166 -8.25 22.33 0.04
CA ARG A 166 -7.28 22.28 -1.06
C ARG A 166 -7.10 23.66 -1.67
N ASN A 167 -6.01 23.85 -2.39
CA ASN A 167 -5.71 25.09 -3.09
C ASN A 167 -6.57 25.30 -4.34
N LEU A 168 -7.21 24.24 -4.84
CA LEU A 168 -8.13 24.31 -5.97
C LEU A 168 -9.51 24.79 -5.51
N PRO A 169 -10.15 25.68 -6.25
CA PRO A 169 -11.54 26.06 -5.98
C PRO A 169 -12.47 24.83 -6.05
N PRO A 170 -13.55 24.78 -5.24
CA PRO A 170 -14.52 23.71 -5.34
C PRO A 170 -15.16 23.68 -6.73
N LEU A 171 -15.39 22.47 -7.25
CA LEU A 171 -16.08 22.25 -8.51
C LEU A 171 -17.54 21.90 -8.21
N THR A 172 -18.47 22.64 -8.83
CA THR A 172 -19.90 22.26 -8.87
C THR A 172 -20.17 21.42 -10.09
N ALA A 173 -21.01 20.41 -9.96
CA ALA A 173 -21.44 19.56 -11.06
C ALA A 173 -22.94 19.27 -10.95
N ASN A 174 -23.59 18.96 -12.09
CA ASN A 174 -25.04 18.79 -12.16
C ASN A 174 -25.49 17.34 -11.92
N ARG A 175 -24.60 16.35 -12.16
CA ARG A 175 -24.94 14.93 -12.14
C ARG A 175 -24.38 14.19 -10.92
N THR A 176 -24.16 14.90 -9.83
CA THR A 176 -23.70 14.35 -8.55
C THR A 176 -24.69 14.63 -7.43
N ILE A 177 -24.64 13.80 -6.38
CA ILE A 177 -25.45 14.02 -5.16
C ILE A 177 -24.80 15.06 -4.25
N PHE A 178 -23.50 15.31 -4.37
CA PHE A 178 -22.78 16.27 -3.55
C PHE A 178 -22.87 17.69 -4.09
N ASN A 179 -22.93 18.68 -3.20
CA ASN A 179 -22.95 20.10 -3.58
C ASN A 179 -21.64 20.54 -4.24
N TYR A 180 -20.51 19.90 -3.90
CA TYR A 180 -19.22 20.11 -4.51
C TYR A 180 -18.54 18.78 -4.82
N VAL A 181 -17.78 18.73 -5.92
CA VAL A 181 -16.92 17.61 -6.25
C VAL A 181 -15.55 17.86 -5.63
N ALA A 182 -15.14 16.99 -4.73
CA ALA A 182 -13.82 17.03 -4.09
C ALA A 182 -12.77 16.48 -5.06
N THR A 183 -11.84 17.35 -5.53
CA THR A 183 -10.75 16.97 -6.44
C THR A 183 -9.40 17.36 -5.84
N TYR A 184 -8.38 16.54 -5.98
CA TYR A 184 -7.05 16.76 -5.41
C TYR A 184 -6.08 17.49 -6.35
N ASN A 185 -6.33 17.41 -7.67
CA ASN A 185 -5.46 17.94 -8.71
C ASN A 185 -6.26 18.31 -9.97
N ASP A 186 -5.60 18.96 -10.92
CA ASP A 186 -6.21 19.41 -12.17
C ASP A 186 -6.69 18.27 -13.06
N PHE A 187 -6.03 17.12 -13.01
CA PHE A 187 -6.46 15.94 -13.76
C PHE A 187 -7.80 15.42 -13.26
N GLU A 188 -7.94 15.22 -11.95
CA GLU A 188 -9.20 14.81 -11.33
C GLU A 188 -10.32 15.85 -11.61
N ARG A 189 -9.99 17.14 -11.56
CA ARG A 189 -10.92 18.19 -11.91
C ARG A 189 -11.40 18.07 -13.35
N SER A 190 -10.49 17.92 -14.31
CA SER A 190 -10.80 17.76 -15.72
C SER A 190 -11.64 16.50 -15.98
N PHE A 191 -11.34 15.42 -15.23
CA PHE A 191 -12.09 14.18 -15.30
C PHE A 191 -13.52 14.34 -14.77
N ALA A 192 -13.72 15.04 -13.65
CA ALA A 192 -15.05 15.36 -13.12
C ALA A 192 -15.87 16.24 -14.08
N GLU A 193 -15.26 17.25 -14.71
CA GLU A 193 -15.90 18.10 -15.72
C GLU A 193 -16.31 17.29 -16.96
N PHE A 194 -15.50 16.32 -17.35
CA PHE A 194 -15.86 15.37 -18.41
C PHE A 194 -17.06 14.51 -18.00
N LEU A 195 -17.06 13.91 -16.82
CA LEU A 195 -18.16 13.06 -16.34
C LEU A 195 -19.49 13.83 -16.28
N ASP A 196 -19.47 15.10 -15.89
CA ASP A 196 -20.69 15.94 -15.84
C ASP A 196 -21.25 16.25 -17.23
N LYS A 197 -20.43 16.21 -18.29
CA LYS A 197 -20.80 16.54 -19.68
C LYS A 197 -21.00 15.30 -20.55
N ALA A 198 -20.41 14.15 -20.22
CA ALA A 198 -20.45 12.96 -21.03
C ALA A 198 -21.90 12.48 -21.28
N SER A 199 -22.25 12.23 -22.56
CA SER A 199 -23.63 12.00 -22.97
C SER A 199 -24.25 10.73 -22.39
N ASP A 200 -23.44 9.74 -22.06
CA ASP A 200 -23.81 8.42 -21.55
C ASP A 200 -23.61 8.27 -20.03
N VAL A 201 -23.04 9.25 -19.32
CA VAL A 201 -22.96 9.27 -17.87
C VAL A 201 -24.28 9.82 -17.29
N LYS A 202 -24.96 9.02 -16.49
CA LYS A 202 -26.22 9.38 -15.83
C LYS A 202 -26.01 10.14 -14.54
N ARG A 203 -25.04 9.68 -13.73
CA ARG A 203 -24.65 10.25 -12.44
C ARG A 203 -23.26 9.77 -12.04
N PHE A 204 -22.58 10.54 -11.21
CA PHE A 204 -21.25 10.20 -10.70
C PHE A 204 -21.00 10.83 -9.33
N ALA A 205 -19.96 10.35 -8.65
CA ALA A 205 -19.47 10.98 -7.43
C ALA A 205 -17.97 10.71 -7.23
N ALA A 206 -17.29 11.68 -6.62
CA ALA A 206 -15.99 11.45 -6.01
C ALA A 206 -16.17 10.68 -4.70
N LEU A 207 -15.44 9.59 -4.52
CA LEU A 207 -15.59 8.71 -3.35
C LEU A 207 -14.85 9.23 -2.11
N GLY A 208 -13.94 10.20 -2.29
CA GLY A 208 -13.13 10.73 -1.21
C GLY A 208 -11.97 9.83 -0.85
N THR A 209 -11.23 10.22 0.19
CA THR A 209 -10.00 9.54 0.61
C THR A 209 -10.01 9.21 2.09
N THR A 210 -9.00 8.44 2.50
CA THR A 210 -8.68 8.12 3.90
C THR A 210 -8.47 9.34 4.79
N GLU A 211 -8.12 10.50 4.22
CA GLU A 211 -7.93 11.74 4.99
C GLU A 211 -9.21 12.25 5.67
N GLN A 212 -10.36 11.80 5.19
CA GLN A 212 -11.67 12.21 5.71
C GLN A 212 -12.15 11.33 6.88
N GLY A 213 -11.44 10.25 7.17
CA GLY A 213 -11.75 9.34 8.28
C GLY A 213 -13.19 8.81 8.19
N GLU A 214 -13.92 8.89 9.31
CA GLU A 214 -15.33 8.46 9.38
C GLU A 214 -16.31 9.41 8.66
N SER A 215 -15.85 10.58 8.24
CA SER A 215 -16.69 11.61 7.62
C SER A 215 -16.79 11.48 6.10
N GLY A 216 -15.92 10.69 5.47
CA GLY A 216 -15.94 10.45 4.02
C GLY A 216 -16.89 9.32 3.62
N THR A 217 -16.86 8.98 2.33
CA THR A 217 -17.55 7.78 1.85
C THR A 217 -16.95 6.54 2.49
N GLN A 218 -17.77 5.59 2.90
CA GLN A 218 -17.34 4.39 3.61
C GLN A 218 -16.75 3.31 2.66
N PHE A 219 -16.74 3.59 1.36
CA PHE A 219 -16.32 2.60 0.37
C PHE A 219 -14.82 2.40 0.36
N ARG A 220 -14.42 1.16 0.55
CA ARG A 220 -13.03 0.70 0.46
C ARG A 220 -12.96 -0.78 0.11
N VAL A 221 -11.86 -1.19 -0.50
CA VAL A 221 -11.59 -2.60 -0.80
C VAL A 221 -10.23 -2.98 -0.21
N ASP A 222 -10.18 -4.14 0.44
CA ASP A 222 -8.94 -4.69 0.95
C ASP A 222 -8.10 -5.31 -0.17
N TYR A 223 -6.78 -5.10 -0.11
CA TYR A 223 -5.82 -5.65 -1.06
C TYR A 223 -4.54 -6.09 -0.38
N LEU A 224 -3.80 -7.00 -1.02
CA LEU A 224 -2.50 -7.44 -0.54
C LEU A 224 -1.41 -6.50 -1.07
N LYS A 225 -0.69 -5.86 -0.16
CA LYS A 225 0.47 -5.02 -0.52
C LYS A 225 1.64 -5.87 -1.00
N PRO A 226 2.58 -5.34 -1.79
CA PRO A 226 3.83 -6.04 -2.14
C PRO A 226 4.65 -6.47 -0.93
N SER A 227 4.50 -5.78 0.20
CA SER A 227 5.12 -6.14 1.48
C SER A 227 4.49 -7.34 2.19
N GLY A 228 3.41 -7.92 1.67
CA GLY A 228 2.63 -8.99 2.33
C GLY A 228 1.62 -8.49 3.35
N ALA A 229 1.53 -7.19 3.62
CA ALA A 229 0.52 -6.63 4.52
C ALA A 229 -0.83 -6.43 3.82
N ILE A 230 -1.92 -6.53 4.59
CA ILE A 230 -3.25 -6.14 4.14
C ILE A 230 -3.32 -4.60 4.12
N GLY A 231 -3.75 -4.04 3.01
CA GLY A 231 -4.05 -2.63 2.85
C GLY A 231 -5.50 -2.40 2.51
N PHE A 232 -5.95 -1.15 2.64
CA PHE A 232 -7.26 -0.70 2.16
C PHE A 232 -7.04 0.26 1.00
N TYR A 233 -7.81 0.04 -0.06
CA TYR A 233 -7.81 0.85 -1.26
C TYR A 233 -9.12 1.63 -1.33
N HIS A 234 -9.01 2.92 -1.52
CA HIS A 234 -10.12 3.86 -1.70
C HIS A 234 -10.05 4.36 -3.14
N PRO A 235 -10.92 3.89 -4.03
CA PRO A 235 -11.00 4.41 -5.40
C PRO A 235 -11.44 5.86 -5.46
N ASP A 236 -11.09 6.56 -6.54
CA ASP A 236 -11.41 7.98 -6.70
C ASP A 236 -12.88 8.23 -7.01
N TRP A 237 -13.50 7.41 -7.87
CA TRP A 237 -14.79 7.69 -8.47
C TRP A 237 -15.72 6.50 -8.53
N VAL A 238 -17.02 6.79 -8.45
CA VAL A 238 -18.10 5.92 -8.90
C VAL A 238 -18.95 6.66 -9.92
N LEU A 239 -19.39 5.95 -10.95
CA LEU A 239 -20.34 6.50 -11.91
C LEU A 239 -21.30 5.44 -12.43
N VAL A 240 -22.44 5.88 -12.93
CA VAL A 240 -23.45 5.06 -13.60
C VAL A 240 -23.52 5.47 -15.06
N GLN A 241 -23.13 4.53 -15.93
CA GLN A 241 -23.21 4.68 -17.37
C GLN A 241 -24.53 4.11 -17.88
N LYS A 242 -25.20 4.83 -18.78
CA LYS A 242 -26.34 4.34 -19.53
C LYS A 242 -25.86 3.66 -20.81
N ILE A 243 -26.22 2.40 -20.98
CA ILE A 243 -25.95 1.64 -22.19
C ILE A 243 -27.27 1.17 -22.84
N ALA A 244 -27.22 0.62 -24.04
CA ALA A 244 -28.41 0.18 -24.76
C ALA A 244 -29.25 -0.86 -23.99
N THR A 245 -28.58 -1.71 -23.19
CA THR A 245 -29.20 -2.83 -22.43
C THR A 245 -29.50 -2.49 -20.96
N GLY A 246 -29.28 -1.24 -20.52
CA GLY A 246 -29.51 -0.84 -19.12
C GLY A 246 -28.47 0.12 -18.57
N GLU A 247 -28.06 -0.14 -17.34
CA GLU A 247 -27.05 0.66 -16.63
C GLU A 247 -25.87 -0.21 -16.22
N VAL A 248 -24.67 0.40 -16.22
CA VAL A 248 -23.44 -0.21 -15.69
C VAL A 248 -22.86 0.72 -14.62
N ASN A 249 -22.59 0.17 -13.46
CA ASN A 249 -21.89 0.86 -12.39
C ASN A 249 -20.38 0.69 -12.59
N TRP A 250 -19.67 1.79 -12.59
CA TRP A 250 -18.20 1.81 -12.73
C TRP A 250 -17.54 2.34 -11.47
N ILE A 251 -16.53 1.64 -11.02
CA ILE A 251 -15.53 2.20 -10.10
C ILE A 251 -14.35 2.64 -10.97
N VAL A 252 -13.95 3.90 -10.82
CA VAL A 252 -12.87 4.47 -11.63
C VAL A 252 -11.77 5.02 -10.75
N GLU A 253 -10.55 4.80 -11.18
CA GLU A 253 -9.33 5.35 -10.61
C GLU A 253 -8.65 6.25 -11.63
N THR A 254 -8.29 7.46 -11.22
CA THR A 254 -7.50 8.41 -12.03
C THR A 254 -6.04 8.38 -11.60
N LYS A 255 -5.10 8.11 -12.52
CA LYS A 255 -3.68 7.95 -12.20
C LYS A 255 -2.77 8.87 -12.99
N GLY A 256 -2.05 9.74 -12.26
CA GLY A 256 -0.93 10.51 -12.83
C GLY A 256 0.38 9.71 -12.86
N ARG A 257 0.59 8.80 -11.89
CA ARG A 257 1.78 7.95 -11.79
C ARG A 257 1.42 6.54 -11.33
N VAL A 258 2.13 5.56 -11.86
CA VAL A 258 1.99 4.14 -11.46
C VAL A 258 2.95 3.85 -10.31
N TRP A 259 2.44 3.27 -9.22
CA TRP A 259 3.20 2.84 -8.05
C TRP A 259 3.31 1.32 -8.01
N GLU A 260 4.26 0.79 -7.22
CA GLU A 260 4.51 -0.65 -7.06
C GLU A 260 3.24 -1.45 -6.70
N ASP A 261 2.35 -0.87 -5.89
CA ASP A 261 1.11 -1.53 -5.44
C ASP A 261 -0.10 -1.31 -6.36
N THR A 262 0.03 -0.54 -7.45
CA THR A 262 -1.06 -0.22 -8.38
C THR A 262 -1.72 -1.47 -8.94
N LYS A 263 -0.92 -2.42 -9.41
CA LYS A 263 -1.44 -3.68 -9.97
C LYS A 263 -2.26 -4.49 -8.96
N ASN A 264 -1.83 -4.52 -7.71
CA ASN A 264 -2.53 -5.25 -6.65
C ASN A 264 -3.87 -4.59 -6.30
N LYS A 265 -3.94 -3.25 -6.32
CA LYS A 265 -5.17 -2.49 -6.15
C LYS A 265 -6.15 -2.74 -7.30
N ASP A 266 -5.68 -2.64 -8.55
CA ASP A 266 -6.49 -2.91 -9.74
C ASP A 266 -7.11 -4.32 -9.70
N GLN A 267 -6.30 -5.33 -9.37
CA GLN A 267 -6.78 -6.71 -9.25
C GLN A 267 -7.82 -6.89 -8.14
N ALA A 268 -7.63 -6.21 -7.00
CA ALA A 268 -8.54 -6.32 -5.88
C ALA A 268 -9.92 -5.71 -6.19
N ILE A 269 -9.94 -4.53 -6.82
CA ILE A 269 -11.19 -3.86 -7.16
C ILE A 269 -11.91 -4.52 -8.35
N ASP A 270 -11.16 -5.01 -9.35
CA ASP A 270 -11.75 -5.77 -10.46
C ASP A 270 -12.40 -7.07 -9.96
N LEU A 271 -11.73 -7.78 -9.05
CA LEU A 271 -12.31 -8.95 -8.40
C LEU A 271 -13.55 -8.60 -7.57
N TRP A 272 -13.52 -7.48 -6.83
CA TRP A 272 -14.68 -6.98 -6.10
C TRP A 272 -15.84 -6.70 -7.05
N CYS A 273 -15.63 -6.00 -8.14
CA CYS A 273 -16.65 -5.70 -9.15
C CYS A 273 -17.30 -6.97 -9.71
N ARG A 274 -16.50 -7.96 -10.07
CA ARG A 274 -17.00 -9.26 -10.57
C ARG A 274 -17.87 -9.96 -9.53
N GLN A 275 -17.39 -10.10 -8.30
CA GLN A 275 -18.11 -10.80 -7.22
C GLN A 275 -19.39 -10.08 -6.80
N ILE A 276 -19.39 -8.73 -6.80
CA ILE A 276 -20.60 -7.96 -6.53
C ILE A 276 -21.60 -8.13 -7.66
N SER A 277 -21.18 -8.10 -8.92
CA SER A 277 -22.06 -8.33 -10.06
C SER A 277 -22.75 -9.71 -9.99
N GLU A 278 -21.99 -10.75 -9.66
CA GLU A 278 -22.54 -12.10 -9.48
C GLU A 278 -23.54 -12.17 -8.32
N LYS A 279 -23.27 -11.45 -7.23
CA LYS A 279 -24.09 -11.52 -6.01
C LYS A 279 -25.34 -10.66 -6.05
N THR A 280 -25.30 -9.52 -6.75
CA THR A 280 -26.41 -8.56 -6.82
C THR A 280 -27.24 -8.68 -8.10
N GLY A 281 -26.67 -9.22 -9.16
CA GLY A 281 -27.23 -9.18 -10.52
C GLY A 281 -27.05 -7.83 -11.23
N GLU A 282 -26.49 -6.82 -10.56
CA GLU A 282 -26.14 -5.53 -11.15
C GLU A 282 -24.77 -5.61 -11.85
N GLN A 283 -24.59 -4.86 -12.93
CA GLN A 283 -23.28 -4.79 -13.58
C GLN A 283 -22.39 -3.81 -12.89
N TRP A 284 -21.28 -4.31 -12.33
CA TRP A 284 -20.18 -3.53 -11.76
C TRP A 284 -18.90 -3.79 -12.53
N ARG A 285 -18.17 -2.73 -12.88
CA ARG A 285 -16.91 -2.80 -13.62
C ARG A 285 -15.89 -1.84 -13.05
N TYR A 286 -14.63 -2.10 -13.33
CA TYR A 286 -13.51 -1.25 -12.96
C TYR A 286 -12.83 -0.65 -14.18
N LEU A 287 -12.37 0.59 -14.06
CA LEU A 287 -11.56 1.27 -15.05
C LEU A 287 -10.46 2.08 -14.36
N ARG A 288 -9.23 1.93 -14.83
CA ARG A 288 -8.15 2.87 -14.50
C ARG A 288 -7.94 3.80 -15.68
N VAL A 289 -7.94 5.11 -15.42
CA VAL A 289 -7.70 6.16 -16.42
C VAL A 289 -6.35 6.80 -16.14
N ASN A 290 -5.42 6.66 -17.07
CA ASN A 290 -4.12 7.29 -16.94
C ASN A 290 -4.18 8.72 -17.48
N GLN A 291 -3.51 9.66 -16.83
CA GLN A 291 -3.50 11.06 -17.21
C GLN A 291 -3.03 11.28 -18.67
N VAL A 292 -2.00 10.55 -19.09
CA VAL A 292 -1.44 10.66 -20.45
C VAL A 292 -2.40 10.23 -21.55
N ASP A 293 -3.31 9.32 -21.24
CA ASP A 293 -4.30 8.81 -22.20
C ASP A 293 -5.55 9.71 -22.26
N PHE A 294 -5.81 10.44 -21.18
CA PHE A 294 -7.00 11.28 -21.04
C PHE A 294 -6.79 12.73 -21.53
N ILE A 295 -5.66 13.36 -21.14
CA ILE A 295 -5.41 14.77 -21.43
C ILE A 295 -5.15 15.00 -22.92
N GLY A 296 -5.65 16.12 -23.44
CA GLY A 296 -5.47 16.53 -24.84
C GLY A 296 -6.48 15.93 -25.82
N VAL A 297 -7.43 15.14 -25.31
CA VAL A 297 -8.54 14.58 -26.12
C VAL A 297 -9.86 15.19 -25.67
N SER A 298 -10.71 15.54 -26.64
CA SER A 298 -12.07 16.03 -26.38
C SER A 298 -13.05 14.86 -26.35
N TRP A 299 -13.34 14.38 -25.16
CA TRP A 299 -14.26 13.27 -24.92
C TRP A 299 -15.72 13.77 -24.92
N LYS A 300 -16.63 13.05 -25.58
CA LYS A 300 -18.06 13.33 -25.60
C LYS A 300 -18.89 12.31 -24.84
N ALA A 301 -18.39 11.08 -24.74
CA ALA A 301 -19.02 9.97 -24.06
C ALA A 301 -17.99 9.14 -23.30
N PHE A 302 -18.40 8.49 -22.23
CA PHE A 302 -17.57 7.59 -21.45
C PHE A 302 -17.19 6.33 -22.25
N GLU A 303 -18.06 5.89 -23.15
CA GLU A 303 -17.81 4.78 -24.08
C GLU A 303 -16.59 5.03 -25.00
N GLU A 304 -16.36 6.28 -25.41
CA GLU A 304 -15.19 6.64 -26.23
C GLU A 304 -13.89 6.42 -25.45
N LEU A 305 -13.88 6.74 -24.15
CA LEU A 305 -12.75 6.50 -23.28
C LEU A 305 -12.49 5.00 -23.12
N LEU A 306 -13.54 4.20 -22.92
CA LEU A 306 -13.45 2.74 -22.82
C LEU A 306 -12.91 2.09 -24.10
N ALA A 307 -13.29 2.59 -25.27
CA ALA A 307 -12.82 2.08 -26.56
C ALA A 307 -11.30 2.30 -26.72
N ARG A 308 -10.79 3.45 -26.27
CA ARG A 308 -9.36 3.76 -26.34
C ARG A 308 -8.53 2.90 -25.41
N GLU A 309 -8.96 2.72 -24.16
CA GLU A 309 -8.25 1.86 -23.19
C GLU A 309 -8.13 0.41 -23.70
N LYS A 310 -9.15 -0.11 -24.37
CA LYS A 310 -9.11 -1.45 -24.99
C LYS A 310 -8.14 -1.53 -26.19
N SER A 311 -7.95 -0.45 -26.93
CA SER A 311 -7.05 -0.41 -28.07
C SER A 311 -5.57 -0.20 -27.69
N GLY A 312 -5.30 0.35 -26.51
CA GLY A 312 -3.94 0.53 -25.98
C GLY A 312 -3.34 -0.72 -25.31
N LEU A 313 -4.13 -1.79 -25.18
CA LEU A 313 -3.71 -3.08 -24.60
C LEU A 313 -3.26 -4.10 -25.68
N GLN A 314 -3.15 -3.71 -26.95
CA GLN A 314 -2.54 -4.48 -28.03
C GLN A 314 -1.13 -3.93 -28.32
#